data_d0d55c4d54ecd6079261126f07a84b8a
#
_entry.id   d0d55c4d54ecd6079261126f07a84b8a
#
_cell.length_a   1.000
_cell.length_b   1.000
_cell.length_c   1.000
_cell.angle_alpha   90.00
_cell.angle_beta   90.00
_cell.angle_gamma   90.00
#
_symmetry.space_group_name_H-M   'P 1'
#
loop_
_entity.id
_entity.type
_entity.pdbx_description
1 polymer ?
#
loop_
_entity_poly.entity_id
_entity_poly.type
_entity_poly.pdbx_seq_one_letter_code
_entity_poly.pdbx_strand_id
1 'polypeptide(L)'
;MYSEIYFMVPLILLIALTLDIVIGWPEKVYENIGHPVTWIGKVISYFEHLLNKREYSKKSLKLLGTLTFFLTVFPITAIAFLIEQMLLNFYYGFVIQALLIWPFLATKSLYTHVKDVADALDKKDLIASRAALSKIVGRDLTNSDEHTICGGAIESLSENTSDGIIAPLFWAFLFGLPGIVFYKAINTLDSMVGYKNNKFLDFGWFSANVDDFVNWVPARLSSILFCALTLKPIKTFLFSLKNAKASTSPNAGWPQATFAYILGISLLGPKRSKGILIDQPTINDEH
;
A
#
# COMPACT_ATOMS: atom_id res chain seq x y z
N MET A 1 -22.15 14.77 -21.83
CA MET A 1 -20.73 14.33 -21.91
C MET A 1 -20.11 14.13 -20.53
N TYR A 2 -20.01 15.14 -19.64
CA TYR A 2 -19.45 14.93 -18.30
C TYR A 2 -20.26 13.95 -17.42
N SER A 3 -21.59 13.95 -17.48
CA SER A 3 -22.44 13.02 -16.71
C SER A 3 -22.28 11.56 -17.15
N GLU A 4 -22.03 11.29 -18.40
CA GLU A 4 -21.83 9.92 -18.92
C GLU A 4 -20.51 9.32 -18.45
N ILE A 5 -19.49 10.15 -18.22
CA ILE A 5 -18.17 9.70 -17.75
C ILE A 5 -18.27 9.16 -16.33
N TYR A 6 -19.01 9.79 -15.43
CA TYR A 6 -19.21 9.27 -14.07
C TYR A 6 -19.88 7.90 -14.06
N PHE A 7 -20.75 7.60 -15.04
CA PHE A 7 -21.32 6.26 -15.20
C PHE A 7 -20.30 5.23 -15.72
N MET A 8 -19.23 5.67 -16.38
CA MET A 8 -18.19 4.78 -16.91
C MET A 8 -17.11 4.44 -15.87
N VAL A 9 -16.93 5.25 -14.80
CA VAL A 9 -15.90 5.00 -13.80
C VAL A 9 -15.96 3.57 -13.21
N PRO A 10 -17.12 3.05 -12.77
CA PRO A 10 -17.18 1.68 -12.26
C PRO A 10 -16.77 0.63 -13.30
N LEU A 11 -17.09 0.83 -14.57
CA LEU A 11 -16.69 -0.06 -15.65
C LEU A 11 -15.18 -0.01 -15.90
N ILE A 12 -14.59 1.19 -15.90
CA ILE A 12 -13.13 1.39 -16.04
C ILE A 12 -12.40 0.65 -14.92
N LEU A 13 -12.85 0.83 -13.67
CA LEU A 13 -12.24 0.18 -12.51
C LEU A 13 -12.42 -1.33 -12.53
N LEU A 14 -13.59 -1.82 -12.96
CA LEU A 14 -13.84 -3.26 -13.11
C LEU A 14 -12.92 -3.89 -14.15
N ILE A 15 -12.72 -3.24 -15.29
CA ILE A 15 -11.77 -3.70 -16.32
C ILE A 15 -10.35 -3.70 -15.77
N ALA A 16 -9.90 -2.61 -15.14
CA ALA A 16 -8.56 -2.50 -14.57
C ALA A 16 -8.29 -3.56 -13.49
N LEU A 17 -9.25 -3.79 -12.58
CA LEU A 17 -9.16 -4.80 -11.54
C LEU A 17 -9.15 -6.22 -12.13
N THR A 18 -9.98 -6.49 -13.15
CA THR A 18 -10.00 -7.78 -13.84
C THR A 18 -8.66 -8.06 -14.51
N LEU A 19 -8.07 -7.06 -15.17
CA LEU A 19 -6.74 -7.18 -15.78
C LEU A 19 -5.67 -7.47 -14.72
N ASP A 20 -5.72 -6.80 -13.57
CA ASP A 20 -4.78 -7.06 -12.48
C ASP A 20 -4.95 -8.48 -11.92
N ILE A 21 -6.16 -8.93 -11.64
CA ILE A 21 -6.42 -10.28 -11.11
C ILE A 21 -5.96 -11.36 -12.10
N VAL A 22 -6.30 -11.23 -13.38
CA VAL A 22 -6.06 -12.26 -14.39
C VAL A 22 -4.61 -12.25 -14.89
N ILE A 23 -4.12 -11.08 -15.27
CA ILE A 23 -2.83 -10.91 -15.92
C ILE A 23 -1.75 -10.52 -14.90
N GLY A 24 -2.03 -9.57 -13.97
CA GLY A 24 -1.04 -8.90 -13.16
C GLY A 24 -0.10 -8.05 -14.03
N TRP A 25 1.03 -7.58 -13.50
CA TRP A 25 2.02 -6.89 -14.32
C TRP A 25 2.96 -7.91 -14.97
N PRO A 26 2.96 -8.06 -16.32
CA PRO A 26 3.73 -9.13 -16.97
C PRO A 26 5.24 -8.90 -16.83
N GLU A 27 5.97 -9.96 -16.55
CA GLU A 27 7.42 -9.92 -16.33
C GLU A 27 8.19 -9.38 -17.55
N LYS A 28 7.79 -9.79 -18.77
CA LYS A 28 8.35 -9.24 -20.02
C LYS A 28 8.16 -7.74 -20.17
N VAL A 29 7.03 -7.20 -19.71
CA VAL A 29 6.76 -5.74 -19.74
C VAL A 29 7.65 -5.06 -18.70
N TYR A 30 7.78 -5.65 -17.50
CA TYR A 30 8.66 -5.14 -16.46
C TYR A 30 10.13 -5.06 -16.92
N GLU A 31 10.64 -6.10 -17.56
CA GLU A 31 12.01 -6.15 -18.07
C GLU A 31 12.30 -5.08 -19.14
N ASN A 32 11.33 -4.78 -20.00
CA ASN A 32 11.54 -3.84 -21.12
C ASN A 32 11.32 -2.39 -20.72
N ILE A 33 10.28 -2.08 -19.97
CA ILE A 33 9.90 -0.69 -19.65
C ILE A 33 9.82 -0.39 -18.15
N GLY A 34 9.98 -1.42 -17.30
CA GLY A 34 9.81 -1.30 -15.85
C GLY A 34 8.34 -1.25 -15.44
N HIS A 35 8.10 -0.68 -14.27
CA HIS A 35 6.76 -0.52 -13.69
C HIS A 35 6.51 0.96 -13.38
N PRO A 36 5.31 1.52 -13.60
CA PRO A 36 5.04 2.94 -13.32
C PRO A 36 5.43 3.38 -11.90
N VAL A 37 5.20 2.53 -10.90
CA VAL A 37 5.61 2.81 -9.51
C VAL A 37 7.15 2.90 -9.39
N THR A 38 7.91 2.11 -10.16
CA THR A 38 9.38 2.23 -10.14
C THR A 38 9.87 3.51 -10.82
N TRP A 39 9.13 4.05 -11.79
CA TRP A 39 9.45 5.37 -12.36
C TRP A 39 9.24 6.47 -11.34
N ILE A 40 8.13 6.44 -10.61
CA ILE A 40 7.87 7.33 -9.46
C ILE A 40 9.02 7.21 -8.45
N GLY A 41 9.41 5.98 -8.10
CA GLY A 41 10.52 5.71 -7.19
C GLY A 41 11.86 6.28 -7.65
N LYS A 42 12.16 6.27 -8.96
CA LYS A 42 13.37 6.91 -9.51
C LYS A 42 13.35 8.43 -9.31
N VAL A 43 12.21 9.08 -9.52
CA VAL A 43 12.05 10.53 -9.27
C VAL A 43 12.25 10.84 -7.79
N ILE A 44 11.67 10.04 -6.90
CA ILE A 44 11.83 10.19 -5.46
C ILE A 44 13.32 10.03 -5.07
N SER A 45 13.97 8.98 -5.56
CA SER A 45 15.39 8.73 -5.29
C SER A 45 16.29 9.86 -5.78
N TYR A 46 15.97 10.44 -6.93
CA TYR A 46 16.71 11.59 -7.46
C TYR A 46 16.65 12.79 -6.50
N PHE A 47 15.44 13.18 -6.08
CA PHE A 47 15.29 14.30 -5.14
C PHE A 47 15.80 13.98 -3.74
N GLU A 48 15.62 12.75 -3.25
CA GLU A 48 16.17 12.28 -1.98
C GLU A 48 17.70 12.41 -1.98
N HIS A 49 18.34 11.91 -3.03
CA HIS A 49 19.82 12.02 -3.14
C HIS A 49 20.29 13.46 -3.23
N LEU A 50 19.57 14.34 -3.89
CA LEU A 50 19.92 15.74 -4.04
C LEU A 50 19.72 16.56 -2.76
N LEU A 51 18.59 16.34 -2.05
CA LEU A 51 18.10 17.24 -1.01
C LEU A 51 18.22 16.68 0.42
N ASN A 52 18.40 15.35 0.61
CA ASN A 52 18.51 14.75 1.93
C ASN A 52 20.00 14.63 2.35
N LYS A 53 20.60 15.73 2.76
CA LYS A 53 22.01 15.76 3.19
C LYS A 53 22.13 15.82 4.72
N ARG A 54 23.04 15.02 5.29
CA ARG A 54 23.26 14.91 6.75
C ARG A 54 23.70 16.22 7.42
N GLU A 55 24.27 17.15 6.68
CA GLU A 55 24.73 18.45 7.13
C GLU A 55 23.60 19.46 7.38
N TYR A 56 22.39 19.18 6.87
CA TYR A 56 21.27 20.08 7.01
C TYR A 56 20.62 19.97 8.39
N SER A 57 20.11 21.11 8.88
CA SER A 57 19.32 21.16 10.11
C SER A 57 18.03 20.34 9.97
N LYS A 58 17.48 19.88 11.10
CA LYS A 58 16.18 19.19 11.12
C LYS A 58 15.07 19.99 10.43
N LYS A 59 15.04 21.31 10.66
CA LYS A 59 14.07 22.22 10.05
C LYS A 59 14.25 22.29 8.52
N SER A 60 15.49 22.38 8.06
CA SER A 60 15.81 22.37 6.62
C SER A 60 15.44 21.03 5.98
N LEU A 61 15.71 19.90 6.65
CA LEU A 61 15.34 18.58 6.15
C LEU A 61 13.82 18.43 6.00
N LYS A 62 13.02 18.91 6.97
CA LYS A 62 11.56 18.92 6.86
C LYS A 62 11.08 19.75 5.67
N LEU A 63 11.65 20.94 5.46
CA LEU A 63 11.29 21.80 4.34
C LEU A 63 11.67 21.17 3.00
N LEU A 64 12.88 20.60 2.90
CA LEU A 64 13.37 19.95 1.68
C LEU A 64 12.60 18.66 1.37
N GLY A 65 12.20 17.90 2.39
CA GLY A 65 11.31 16.74 2.24
C GLY A 65 9.91 17.15 1.77
N THR A 66 9.37 18.25 2.32
CA THR A 66 8.11 18.82 1.84
C THR A 66 8.22 19.28 0.37
N LEU A 67 9.33 19.94 0.01
CA LEU A 67 9.59 20.32 -1.37
C LEU A 67 9.69 19.09 -2.30
N THR A 68 10.39 18.03 -1.86
CA THR A 68 10.46 16.75 -2.59
C THR A 68 9.08 16.18 -2.84
N PHE A 69 8.20 16.20 -1.84
CA PHE A 69 6.80 15.78 -1.98
C PHE A 69 6.11 16.54 -3.11
N PHE A 70 6.13 17.87 -3.07
CA PHE A 70 5.47 18.69 -4.09
C PHE A 70 6.06 18.51 -5.48
N LEU A 71 7.38 18.45 -5.60
CA LEU A 71 8.07 18.24 -6.89
C LEU A 71 7.84 16.83 -7.48
N THR A 72 7.47 15.86 -6.65
CA THR A 72 7.16 14.51 -7.12
C THR A 72 5.67 14.36 -7.43
N VAL A 73 4.79 14.67 -6.48
CA VAL A 73 3.36 14.33 -6.56
C VAL A 73 2.64 15.19 -7.59
N PHE A 74 2.86 16.52 -7.57
CA PHE A 74 2.07 17.42 -8.40
C PHE A 74 2.35 17.29 -9.91
N PRO A 75 3.60 17.24 -10.38
CA PRO A 75 3.86 17.09 -11.81
C PRO A 75 3.33 15.78 -12.38
N ILE A 76 3.51 14.67 -11.64
CA ILE A 76 3.05 13.35 -12.08
C ILE A 76 1.52 13.31 -12.13
N THR A 77 0.85 13.87 -11.11
CA THR A 77 -0.62 13.97 -11.08
C THR A 77 -1.15 14.88 -12.18
N ALA A 78 -0.48 16.01 -12.43
CA ALA A 78 -0.87 16.92 -13.53
C ALA A 78 -0.75 16.25 -14.91
N ILE A 79 0.32 15.47 -15.14
CA ILE A 79 0.47 14.68 -16.37
C ILE A 79 -0.68 13.68 -16.50
N ALA A 80 -1.01 12.94 -15.41
CA ALA A 80 -2.12 12.00 -15.41
C ALA A 80 -3.46 12.69 -15.72
N PHE A 81 -3.69 13.88 -15.16
CA PHE A 81 -4.87 14.69 -15.45
C PHE A 81 -4.94 15.10 -16.92
N LEU A 82 -3.84 15.57 -17.50
CA LEU A 82 -3.81 15.96 -18.93
C LEU A 82 -4.06 14.75 -19.84
N ILE A 83 -3.47 13.60 -19.51
CA ILE A 83 -3.73 12.34 -20.24
C ILE A 83 -5.22 11.99 -20.17
N GLU A 84 -5.83 12.03 -18.98
CA GLU A 84 -7.24 11.75 -18.84
C GLU A 84 -8.11 12.71 -19.66
N GLN A 85 -7.85 14.03 -19.60
CA GLN A 85 -8.58 15.02 -20.42
C GLN A 85 -8.46 14.74 -21.92
N MET A 86 -7.31 14.27 -22.39
CA MET A 86 -7.14 13.85 -23.78
C MET A 86 -7.99 12.62 -24.09
N LEU A 87 -7.99 11.62 -23.21
CA LEU A 87 -8.73 10.37 -23.39
C LEU A 87 -10.25 10.56 -23.44
N LEU A 88 -10.80 11.59 -22.78
CA LEU A 88 -12.22 11.93 -22.81
C LEU A 88 -12.74 12.27 -24.21
N ASN A 89 -11.86 12.64 -25.14
CA ASN A 89 -12.22 12.96 -26.52
C ASN A 89 -12.23 11.74 -27.46
N PHE A 90 -11.81 10.56 -26.97
CA PHE A 90 -11.77 9.34 -27.77
C PHE A 90 -12.89 8.37 -27.36
N TYR A 91 -13.54 7.77 -28.33
CA TYR A 91 -14.63 6.82 -28.11
C TYR A 91 -14.22 5.61 -27.20
N TYR A 92 -13.01 5.08 -27.41
CA TYR A 92 -12.45 4.00 -26.61
C TYR A 92 -11.51 4.51 -25.51
N GLY A 93 -11.54 5.79 -25.16
CA GLY A 93 -10.68 6.38 -24.13
C GLY A 93 -10.81 5.72 -22.76
N PHE A 94 -12.01 5.21 -22.43
CA PHE A 94 -12.25 4.46 -21.19
C PHE A 94 -11.43 3.15 -21.10
N VAL A 95 -11.22 2.47 -22.23
CA VAL A 95 -10.38 1.24 -22.27
C VAL A 95 -8.92 1.60 -22.00
N ILE A 96 -8.42 2.66 -22.65
CA ILE A 96 -7.04 3.13 -22.45
C ILE A 96 -6.87 3.59 -21.00
N GLN A 97 -7.88 4.27 -20.42
CA GLN A 97 -7.85 4.69 -19.02
C GLN A 97 -7.79 3.48 -18.07
N ALA A 98 -8.54 2.41 -18.34
CA ALA A 98 -8.45 1.16 -17.57
C ALA A 98 -7.07 0.51 -17.67
N LEU A 99 -6.45 0.51 -18.86
CA LEU A 99 -5.09 0.02 -19.07
C LEU A 99 -4.03 0.85 -18.34
N LEU A 100 -4.24 2.17 -18.19
CA LEU A 100 -3.33 3.05 -17.44
C LEU A 100 -3.53 2.94 -15.92
N ILE A 101 -4.73 2.65 -15.44
CA ILE A 101 -5.05 2.43 -14.03
C ILE A 101 -4.53 1.06 -13.56
N TRP A 102 -4.67 0.02 -14.37
CA TRP A 102 -4.32 -1.36 -14.06
C TRP A 102 -2.97 -1.53 -13.33
N PRO A 103 -1.82 -0.98 -13.80
CA PRO A 103 -0.53 -1.22 -13.16
C PRO A 103 -0.39 -0.62 -11.76
N PHE A 104 -1.32 0.20 -11.31
CA PHE A 104 -1.32 0.76 -9.96
C PHE A 104 -2.06 -0.10 -8.93
N LEU A 105 -2.70 -1.18 -9.38
CA LEU A 105 -3.32 -2.20 -8.53
C LEU A 105 -2.31 -3.32 -8.25
N ALA A 106 -2.47 -4.00 -7.13
CA ALA A 106 -1.51 -5.01 -6.68
C ALA A 106 -2.18 -6.33 -6.26
N THR A 107 -3.37 -6.66 -6.76
CA THR A 107 -4.15 -7.83 -6.32
C THR A 107 -3.44 -9.13 -6.63
N LYS A 108 -3.02 -9.33 -7.88
CA LYS A 108 -2.31 -10.54 -8.28
C LYS A 108 -0.94 -10.65 -7.63
N SER A 109 -0.21 -9.55 -7.59
CA SER A 109 1.11 -9.51 -6.95
C SER A 109 1.03 -9.87 -5.47
N LEU A 110 0.08 -9.29 -4.73
CA LEU A 110 -0.14 -9.60 -3.33
C LEU A 110 -0.51 -11.07 -3.12
N TYR A 111 -1.47 -11.58 -3.90
CA TYR A 111 -1.85 -13.00 -3.88
C TYR A 111 -0.64 -13.92 -4.10
N THR A 112 0.16 -13.63 -5.13
CA THR A 112 1.32 -14.47 -5.49
C THR A 112 2.36 -14.49 -4.36
N HIS A 113 2.70 -13.32 -3.81
CA HIS A 113 3.69 -13.24 -2.74
C HIS A 113 3.24 -13.95 -1.45
N VAL A 114 1.97 -13.78 -1.07
CA VAL A 114 1.44 -14.46 0.13
C VAL A 114 1.34 -15.97 -0.11
N LYS A 115 0.95 -16.39 -1.32
CA LYS A 115 0.94 -17.79 -1.72
C LYS A 115 2.33 -18.41 -1.68
N ASP A 116 3.37 -17.72 -2.15
CA ASP A 116 4.76 -18.20 -2.07
C ASP A 116 5.18 -18.49 -0.63
N VAL A 117 4.74 -17.65 0.33
CA VAL A 117 4.99 -17.88 1.77
C VAL A 117 4.24 -19.13 2.25
N ALA A 118 2.96 -19.24 1.92
CA ALA A 118 2.13 -20.39 2.31
C ALA A 118 2.68 -21.71 1.74
N ASP A 119 2.99 -21.73 0.45
CA ASP A 119 3.55 -22.93 -0.24
C ASP A 119 4.91 -23.36 0.37
N ALA A 120 5.72 -22.42 0.85
CA ALA A 120 6.98 -22.75 1.53
C ALA A 120 6.77 -23.26 2.96
N LEU A 121 5.80 -22.69 3.69
CA LEU A 121 5.42 -23.17 5.03
C LEU A 121 4.83 -24.60 4.97
N ASP A 122 3.97 -24.88 3.99
CA ASP A 122 3.38 -26.21 3.79
C ASP A 122 4.46 -27.29 3.55
N LYS A 123 5.56 -26.91 2.90
CA LYS A 123 6.73 -27.77 2.69
C LYS A 123 7.66 -27.84 3.91
N LYS A 124 7.35 -27.12 4.99
CA LYS A 124 8.19 -26.96 6.19
C LYS A 124 9.60 -26.43 5.91
N ASP A 125 9.76 -25.67 4.81
CA ASP A 125 11.00 -25.02 4.45
C ASP A 125 11.06 -23.60 5.03
N LEU A 126 11.57 -23.48 6.25
CA LEU A 126 11.70 -22.19 6.94
C LEU A 126 12.64 -21.20 6.22
N ILE A 127 13.64 -21.70 5.48
CA ILE A 127 14.57 -20.84 4.77
C ILE A 127 13.85 -20.19 3.59
N ALA A 128 13.16 -21.00 2.78
CA ALA A 128 12.34 -20.51 1.67
C ALA A 128 11.20 -19.60 2.17
N SER A 129 10.56 -19.95 3.29
CA SER A 129 9.48 -19.15 3.89
C SER A 129 9.95 -17.76 4.32
N ARG A 130 11.13 -17.67 4.96
CA ARG A 130 11.75 -16.37 5.32
C ARG A 130 12.11 -15.57 4.07
N ALA A 131 12.67 -16.22 3.05
CA ALA A 131 13.01 -15.57 1.78
C ALA A 131 11.77 -15.05 1.06
N ALA A 132 10.67 -15.82 1.04
CA ALA A 132 9.39 -15.40 0.45
C ALA A 132 8.80 -14.21 1.23
N LEU A 133 8.74 -14.29 2.57
CA LEU A 133 8.20 -13.21 3.40
C LEU A 133 9.03 -11.92 3.32
N SER A 134 10.37 -12.02 3.18
CA SER A 134 11.25 -10.84 3.07
C SER A 134 10.96 -9.95 1.87
N LYS A 135 10.24 -10.46 0.85
CA LYS A 135 9.81 -9.68 -0.33
C LYS A 135 8.66 -8.71 0.00
N ILE A 136 7.91 -8.96 1.08
CA ILE A 136 6.69 -8.22 1.42
C ILE A 136 6.72 -7.57 2.82
N VAL A 137 7.78 -7.81 3.60
CA VAL A 137 7.96 -7.16 4.91
C VAL A 137 9.37 -6.56 5.04
N GLY A 138 9.46 -5.41 5.68
CA GLY A 138 10.73 -4.71 5.90
C GLY A 138 11.44 -5.06 7.22
N ARG A 139 11.13 -6.22 7.84
CA ARG A 139 11.70 -6.62 9.14
C ARG A 139 12.77 -7.72 8.99
N ASP A 140 13.62 -7.84 10.02
CA ASP A 140 14.59 -8.93 10.09
C ASP A 140 13.87 -10.25 10.40
N LEU A 141 14.08 -11.25 9.55
CA LEU A 141 13.47 -12.56 9.63
C LEU A 141 14.46 -13.68 9.99
N THR A 142 15.71 -13.36 10.27
CA THR A 142 16.80 -14.34 10.44
C THR A 142 16.46 -15.44 11.46
N ASN A 143 15.82 -15.07 12.57
CA ASN A 143 15.43 -15.99 13.64
C ASN A 143 13.92 -16.21 13.73
N SER A 144 13.15 -15.86 12.70
CA SER A 144 11.70 -16.04 12.73
C SER A 144 11.31 -17.51 12.62
N ASP A 145 10.46 -17.97 13.53
CA ASP A 145 9.82 -19.29 13.47
C ASP A 145 8.61 -19.28 12.52
N GLU A 146 8.00 -20.43 12.36
CA GLU A 146 6.84 -20.62 11.50
C GLU A 146 5.67 -19.72 11.90
N HIS A 147 5.40 -19.57 13.20
CA HIS A 147 4.32 -18.73 13.73
C HIS A 147 4.56 -17.25 13.39
N THR A 148 5.78 -16.75 13.61
CA THR A 148 6.18 -15.37 13.29
C THR A 148 6.11 -15.09 11.79
N ILE A 149 6.45 -16.09 10.94
CA ILE A 149 6.36 -15.97 9.49
C ILE A 149 4.91 -15.89 9.05
N CYS A 150 4.06 -16.79 9.55
CA CYS A 150 2.63 -16.81 9.23
C CYS A 150 1.95 -15.50 9.65
N GLY A 151 2.14 -15.07 10.91
CA GLY A 151 1.61 -13.79 11.40
C GLY A 151 2.07 -12.61 10.55
N GLY A 152 3.36 -12.58 10.19
CA GLY A 152 3.90 -11.55 9.31
C GLY A 152 3.31 -11.51 7.91
N ALA A 153 3.01 -12.66 7.34
CA ALA A 153 2.35 -12.73 6.04
C ALA A 153 0.90 -12.21 6.11
N ILE A 154 0.17 -12.55 7.17
CA ILE A 154 -1.21 -12.08 7.38
C ILE A 154 -1.24 -10.57 7.69
N GLU A 155 -0.32 -10.06 8.51
CA GLU A 155 -0.16 -8.63 8.74
C GLU A 155 0.07 -7.88 7.42
N SER A 156 1.01 -8.36 6.60
CA SER A 156 1.32 -7.76 5.30
C SER A 156 0.15 -7.88 4.33
N LEU A 157 -0.55 -9.02 4.28
CA LEU A 157 -1.74 -9.23 3.47
C LEU A 157 -2.83 -8.22 3.82
N SER A 158 -3.14 -8.08 5.11
CA SER A 158 -4.21 -7.18 5.57
C SER A 158 -3.91 -5.72 5.25
N GLU A 159 -2.69 -5.26 5.52
CA GLU A 159 -2.23 -3.90 5.23
C GLU A 159 -2.19 -3.62 3.73
N ASN A 160 -1.55 -4.49 2.94
CA ASN A 160 -1.45 -4.29 1.49
C ASN A 160 -2.78 -4.48 0.75
N THR A 161 -3.76 -5.19 1.30
CA THR A 161 -5.12 -5.17 0.75
C THR A 161 -5.74 -3.78 0.86
N SER A 162 -5.53 -3.07 1.97
CA SER A 162 -5.91 -1.67 2.09
C SER A 162 -5.13 -0.79 1.11
N ASP A 163 -3.80 -0.81 1.18
CA ASP A 163 -2.93 0.18 0.54
C ASP A 163 -2.60 -0.14 -0.92
N GLY A 164 -2.66 -1.41 -1.29
CA GLY A 164 -2.36 -1.89 -2.65
C GLY A 164 -3.59 -2.11 -3.52
N ILE A 165 -4.82 -2.17 -2.95
CA ILE A 165 -6.04 -2.48 -3.71
C ILE A 165 -7.14 -1.49 -3.40
N ILE A 166 -7.59 -1.39 -2.14
CA ILE A 166 -8.79 -0.62 -1.79
C ILE A 166 -8.52 0.89 -1.87
N ALA A 167 -7.40 1.37 -1.36
CA ALA A 167 -7.07 2.79 -1.43
C ALA A 167 -6.81 3.28 -2.86
N PRO A 168 -6.04 2.57 -3.71
CA PRO A 168 -5.94 2.92 -5.13
C PRO A 168 -7.30 2.99 -5.84
N LEU A 169 -8.16 1.98 -5.63
CA LEU A 169 -9.51 1.96 -6.22
C LEU A 169 -10.39 3.10 -5.69
N PHE A 170 -10.31 3.42 -4.40
CA PHE A 170 -11.04 4.52 -3.78
C PHE A 170 -10.67 5.87 -4.42
N TRP A 171 -9.37 6.14 -4.55
CA TRP A 171 -8.91 7.39 -5.15
C TRP A 171 -9.17 7.46 -6.65
N ALA A 172 -9.08 6.31 -7.36
CA ALA A 172 -9.49 6.22 -8.76
C ALA A 172 -11.00 6.41 -8.95
N PHE A 173 -11.82 5.90 -8.02
CA PHE A 173 -13.27 6.09 -8.06
C PHE A 173 -13.66 7.57 -7.91
N LEU A 174 -12.99 8.30 -7.02
CA LEU A 174 -13.28 9.71 -6.77
C LEU A 174 -12.74 10.66 -7.85
N PHE A 175 -11.54 10.39 -8.36
CA PHE A 175 -10.79 11.34 -9.19
C PHE A 175 -10.16 10.73 -10.44
N GLY A 176 -10.58 9.52 -10.86
CA GLY A 176 -10.09 8.87 -12.08
C GLY A 176 -8.60 8.52 -12.06
N LEU A 177 -7.98 8.62 -13.22
CA LEU A 177 -6.55 8.36 -13.40
C LEU A 177 -5.65 9.30 -12.57
N PRO A 178 -5.88 10.62 -12.48
CA PRO A 178 -5.10 11.47 -11.59
C PRO A 178 -5.23 11.08 -10.11
N GLY A 179 -6.41 10.60 -9.68
CA GLY A 179 -6.62 10.16 -8.30
C GLY A 179 -5.76 8.98 -7.90
N ILE A 180 -5.71 7.94 -8.71
CA ILE A 180 -4.87 6.76 -8.41
C ILE A 180 -3.38 7.10 -8.50
N VAL A 181 -2.97 7.93 -9.45
CA VAL A 181 -1.58 8.35 -9.61
C VAL A 181 -1.14 9.22 -8.44
N PHE A 182 -1.98 10.16 -8.01
CA PHE A 182 -1.76 10.97 -6.80
C PHE A 182 -1.55 10.08 -5.57
N TYR A 183 -2.47 9.17 -5.32
CA TYR A 183 -2.38 8.25 -4.18
C TYR A 183 -1.11 7.39 -4.24
N LYS A 184 -0.82 6.76 -5.38
CA LYS A 184 0.38 5.90 -5.52
C LYS A 184 1.69 6.66 -5.42
N ALA A 185 1.74 7.93 -5.86
CA ALA A 185 2.91 8.76 -5.66
C ALA A 185 3.17 9.04 -4.17
N ILE A 186 2.12 9.34 -3.39
CA ILE A 186 2.20 9.55 -1.94
C ILE A 186 2.61 8.27 -1.23
N ASN A 187 1.93 7.16 -1.50
CA ASN A 187 2.20 5.87 -0.90
C ASN A 187 3.63 5.36 -1.21
N THR A 188 4.14 5.63 -2.43
CA THR A 188 5.52 5.31 -2.79
C THR A 188 6.53 6.21 -2.05
N LEU A 189 6.21 7.50 -1.88
CA LEU A 189 7.02 8.42 -1.08
C LEU A 189 7.14 7.93 0.36
N ASP A 190 6.02 7.60 1.01
CA ASP A 190 6.06 7.07 2.38
C ASP A 190 6.87 5.77 2.45
N SER A 191 6.62 4.84 1.54
CA SER A 191 7.36 3.56 1.48
C SER A 191 8.87 3.73 1.28
N MET A 192 9.33 4.82 0.65
CA MET A 192 10.75 5.07 0.39
C MET A 192 11.42 5.95 1.44
N VAL A 193 10.73 6.99 1.91
CA VAL A 193 11.33 8.01 2.79
C VAL A 193 10.57 8.23 4.11
N GLY A 194 9.41 7.63 4.33
CA GLY A 194 8.59 7.80 5.53
C GLY A 194 9.09 7.07 6.79
N TYR A 195 10.24 6.40 6.73
CA TYR A 195 10.76 5.62 7.85
C TYR A 195 11.20 6.49 9.04
N LYS A 196 10.85 6.07 10.26
CA LYS A 196 11.24 6.72 11.52
C LYS A 196 12.67 6.34 11.95
N ASN A 197 13.64 6.46 11.05
CA ASN A 197 15.05 6.26 11.31
C ASN A 197 15.83 7.58 11.17
N ASN A 198 17.11 7.59 11.62
CA ASN A 198 17.93 8.80 11.61
C ASN A 198 18.10 9.46 10.22
N LYS A 199 17.94 8.69 9.13
CA LYS A 199 18.07 9.21 7.77
C LYS A 199 16.83 9.96 7.31
N PHE A 200 15.64 9.48 7.69
CA PHE A 200 14.37 9.90 7.10
C PHE A 200 13.41 10.56 8.09
N LEU A 201 13.68 10.51 9.40
CA LEU A 201 12.78 11.00 10.43
C LEU A 201 12.28 12.43 10.19
N ASP A 202 13.19 13.33 9.78
CA ASP A 202 12.84 14.72 9.48
C ASP A 202 12.50 14.93 8.00
N PHE A 203 13.24 14.31 7.09
CA PHE A 203 13.03 14.45 5.65
C PHE A 203 11.70 13.85 5.19
N GLY A 204 11.36 12.65 5.65
CA GLY A 204 10.13 11.94 5.29
C GLY A 204 8.89 12.37 6.08
N TRP A 205 9.05 13.26 7.07
CA TRP A 205 7.98 13.64 7.98
C TRP A 205 6.69 14.07 7.27
N PHE A 206 6.78 14.92 6.27
CA PHE A 206 5.61 15.42 5.55
C PHE A 206 4.93 14.31 4.75
N SER A 207 5.71 13.50 4.01
CA SER A 207 5.20 12.40 3.21
C SER A 207 4.47 11.36 4.05
N ALA A 208 5.03 10.98 5.21
CA ALA A 208 4.40 10.05 6.13
C ALA A 208 3.06 10.58 6.70
N ASN A 209 3.01 11.86 7.09
CA ASN A 209 1.76 12.44 7.59
C ASN A 209 0.68 12.55 6.49
N VAL A 210 1.07 12.86 5.25
CA VAL A 210 0.11 12.92 4.14
C VAL A 210 -0.36 11.52 3.76
N ASP A 211 0.51 10.51 3.76
CA ASP A 211 0.12 9.11 3.55
C ASP A 211 -0.86 8.64 4.61
N ASP A 212 -0.58 8.93 5.89
CA ASP A 212 -1.52 8.64 6.98
C ASP A 212 -2.90 9.30 6.77
N PHE A 213 -2.92 10.52 6.25
CA PHE A 213 -4.16 11.25 5.96
C PHE A 213 -4.93 10.65 4.78
N VAL A 214 -4.28 10.36 3.65
CA VAL A 214 -4.95 9.83 2.45
C VAL A 214 -5.41 8.38 2.62
N ASN A 215 -4.80 7.62 3.52
CA ASN A 215 -5.20 6.28 3.90
C ASN A 215 -6.27 6.23 4.99
N TRP A 216 -6.62 7.37 5.59
CA TRP A 216 -7.54 7.37 6.74
C TRP A 216 -8.92 6.79 6.40
N VAL A 217 -9.54 7.21 5.30
CA VAL A 217 -10.83 6.66 4.85
C VAL A 217 -10.66 5.25 4.27
N PRO A 218 -9.71 4.99 3.33
CA PRO A 218 -9.54 3.67 2.74
C PRO A 218 -9.31 2.54 3.75
N ALA A 219 -8.52 2.75 4.79
CA ALA A 219 -8.25 1.73 5.80
C ALA A 219 -9.51 1.32 6.58
N ARG A 220 -10.39 2.26 6.87
CA ARG A 220 -11.67 1.99 7.53
C ARG A 220 -12.66 1.34 6.57
N LEU A 221 -12.67 1.78 5.32
CA LEU A 221 -13.48 1.17 4.26
C LEU A 221 -13.07 -0.29 4.04
N SER A 222 -11.76 -0.61 4.02
CA SER A 222 -11.28 -1.99 3.92
C SER A 222 -11.81 -2.84 5.08
N SER A 223 -11.72 -2.35 6.32
CA SER A 223 -12.30 -3.03 7.48
C SER A 223 -13.80 -3.28 7.31
N ILE A 224 -14.57 -2.27 6.90
CA ILE A 224 -16.03 -2.38 6.71
C ILE A 224 -16.35 -3.43 5.64
N LEU A 225 -15.64 -3.41 4.51
CA LEU A 225 -15.84 -4.38 3.43
C LEU A 225 -15.58 -5.83 3.90
N PHE A 226 -14.49 -6.06 4.64
CA PHE A 226 -14.21 -7.38 5.20
C PHE A 226 -15.22 -7.80 6.27
N CYS A 227 -15.66 -6.86 7.13
CA CYS A 227 -16.71 -7.14 8.11
C CYS A 227 -18.00 -7.60 7.43
N ALA A 228 -18.38 -6.97 6.32
CA ALA A 228 -19.59 -7.31 5.57
C ALA A 228 -19.59 -8.73 5.00
N LEU A 229 -18.40 -9.33 4.81
CA LEU A 229 -18.25 -10.71 4.33
C LEU A 229 -18.34 -11.75 5.46
N THR A 230 -18.45 -11.33 6.72
CA THR A 230 -18.53 -12.24 7.88
C THR A 230 -19.96 -12.54 8.29
N LEU A 231 -20.16 -13.66 9.02
CA LEU A 231 -21.46 -14.00 9.61
C LEU A 231 -21.84 -13.08 10.80
N LYS A 232 -20.89 -12.29 11.31
CA LYS A 232 -21.08 -11.41 12.48
C LYS A 232 -20.49 -10.01 12.22
N PRO A 233 -20.98 -9.27 11.18
CA PRO A 233 -20.33 -8.05 10.71
C PRO A 233 -20.20 -6.98 11.79
N ILE A 234 -21.23 -6.77 12.58
CA ILE A 234 -21.23 -5.77 13.66
C ILE A 234 -20.20 -6.11 14.76
N LYS A 235 -20.13 -7.38 15.16
CA LYS A 235 -19.17 -7.82 16.19
C LYS A 235 -17.73 -7.67 15.67
N THR A 236 -17.48 -8.06 14.42
CA THR A 236 -16.18 -7.90 13.78
C THR A 236 -15.78 -6.43 13.72
N PHE A 237 -16.70 -5.55 13.33
CA PHE A 237 -16.42 -4.12 13.25
C PHE A 237 -16.14 -3.50 14.63
N LEU A 238 -16.94 -3.83 15.64
CA LEU A 238 -16.72 -3.35 17.02
C LEU A 238 -15.38 -3.84 17.59
N PHE A 239 -14.99 -5.08 17.27
CA PHE A 239 -13.66 -5.59 17.64
C PHE A 239 -12.56 -4.79 16.95
N SER A 240 -12.67 -4.54 15.64
CA SER A 240 -11.69 -3.74 14.87
C SER A 240 -11.57 -2.32 15.41
N LEU A 241 -12.70 -1.67 15.72
CA LEU A 241 -12.76 -0.33 16.32
C LEU A 241 -12.01 -0.27 17.65
N LYS A 242 -12.15 -1.29 18.50
CA LYS A 242 -11.50 -1.37 19.82
C LYS A 242 -9.99 -1.61 19.69
N ASN A 243 -9.57 -2.48 18.75
CA ASN A 243 -8.22 -3.02 18.68
C ASN A 243 -7.32 -2.37 17.63
N ALA A 244 -7.86 -1.58 16.69
CA ALA A 244 -7.06 -0.91 15.64
C ALA A 244 -5.91 -0.03 16.19
N LYS A 245 -6.04 0.46 17.42
CA LYS A 245 -5.02 1.29 18.09
C LYS A 245 -3.78 0.50 18.55
N ALA A 246 -3.80 -0.82 18.48
CA ALA A 246 -2.64 -1.67 18.82
C ALA A 246 -1.50 -1.48 17.80
N SER A 247 -1.81 -1.14 16.56
CA SER A 247 -0.81 -0.83 15.55
C SER A 247 -0.19 0.55 15.76
N THR A 248 1.11 0.66 15.45
CA THR A 248 1.83 1.94 15.42
C THR A 248 1.43 2.85 14.25
N SER A 249 0.77 2.29 13.22
CA SER A 249 0.14 3.03 12.15
C SER A 249 -1.31 3.34 12.48
N PRO A 250 -1.80 4.57 12.26
CA PRO A 250 -3.19 4.94 12.52
C PRO A 250 -4.16 4.28 11.54
N ASN A 251 -3.65 3.65 10.48
CA ASN A 251 -4.40 3.05 9.39
C ASN A 251 -4.29 1.53 9.34
N ALA A 252 -3.08 0.96 9.33
CA ALA A 252 -2.85 -0.48 9.19
C ALA A 252 -3.56 -1.32 10.29
N GLY A 253 -3.71 -0.76 11.48
CA GLY A 253 -4.40 -1.45 12.58
C GLY A 253 -5.87 -1.82 12.28
N TRP A 254 -6.56 -1.08 11.40
CA TRP A 254 -7.94 -1.38 11.06
C TRP A 254 -8.09 -2.71 10.30
N PRO A 255 -7.47 -2.91 9.13
CA PRO A 255 -7.52 -4.19 8.45
C PRO A 255 -6.85 -5.31 9.27
N GLN A 256 -5.74 -5.05 9.98
CA GLN A 256 -5.06 -6.03 10.82
C GLN A 256 -5.97 -6.57 11.93
N ALA A 257 -6.68 -5.70 12.66
CA ALA A 257 -7.62 -6.13 13.68
C ALA A 257 -8.81 -6.90 13.10
N THR A 258 -9.29 -6.51 11.92
CA THR A 258 -10.36 -7.21 11.23
C THR A 258 -9.93 -8.64 10.87
N PHE A 259 -8.74 -8.80 10.29
CA PHE A 259 -8.19 -10.12 9.94
C PHE A 259 -7.93 -10.98 11.18
N ALA A 260 -7.37 -10.42 12.26
CA ALA A 260 -7.18 -11.13 13.52
C ALA A 260 -8.47 -11.73 14.06
N TYR A 261 -9.57 -10.96 14.02
CA TYR A 261 -10.87 -11.43 14.48
C TYR A 261 -11.48 -12.49 13.56
N ILE A 262 -11.43 -12.26 12.23
CA ILE A 262 -12.01 -13.18 11.23
C ILE A 262 -11.33 -14.56 11.29
N LEU A 263 -10.00 -14.55 11.43
CA LEU A 263 -9.19 -15.77 11.43
C LEU A 263 -9.08 -16.40 12.84
N GLY A 264 -9.49 -15.70 13.89
CA GLY A 264 -9.37 -16.18 15.27
C GLY A 264 -7.90 -16.35 15.71
N ILE A 265 -7.03 -15.41 15.32
CA ILE A 265 -5.59 -15.48 15.60
C ILE A 265 -5.08 -14.22 16.28
N SER A 266 -3.94 -14.33 16.95
CA SER A 266 -3.21 -13.19 17.47
C SER A 266 -2.33 -12.57 16.39
N LEU A 267 -2.34 -11.24 16.24
CA LEU A 267 -1.48 -10.49 15.34
C LEU A 267 -0.76 -9.36 16.07
N LEU A 268 0.26 -8.81 15.46
CA LEU A 268 1.13 -7.78 15.99
C LEU A 268 2.00 -8.30 17.18
N GLY A 269 2.13 -7.52 18.24
CA GLY A 269 3.06 -7.81 19.34
C GLY A 269 4.46 -7.24 19.09
N PRO A 270 5.38 -7.39 20.06
CA PRO A 270 6.74 -6.87 19.94
C PRO A 270 7.49 -7.50 18.77
N LYS A 271 8.11 -6.65 17.92
CA LYS A 271 8.88 -7.12 16.76
C LYS A 271 10.12 -6.26 16.52
N ARG A 272 11.13 -6.84 15.89
CA ARG A 272 12.31 -6.10 15.44
C ARG A 272 12.15 -5.71 13.95
N SER A 273 12.31 -4.42 13.67
CA SER A 273 12.33 -3.92 12.30
C SER A 273 13.59 -3.06 12.10
N LYS A 274 14.43 -3.44 11.15
CA LYS A 274 15.69 -2.72 10.82
C LYS A 274 16.56 -2.44 12.06
N GLY A 275 16.66 -3.41 12.98
CA GLY A 275 17.45 -3.30 14.20
C GLY A 275 16.77 -2.56 15.36
N ILE A 276 15.60 -1.98 15.17
CA ILE A 276 14.82 -1.26 16.18
C ILE A 276 13.78 -2.20 16.74
N LEU A 277 13.70 -2.33 18.07
CA LEU A 277 12.60 -3.01 18.75
C LEU A 277 11.37 -2.10 18.68
N ILE A 278 10.31 -2.58 18.04
CA ILE A 278 8.98 -1.95 18.05
C ILE A 278 8.18 -2.70 19.11
N ASP A 279 7.93 -2.03 20.22
CA ASP A 279 7.06 -2.54 21.29
C ASP A 279 5.64 -2.08 20.99
N GLN A 280 4.77 -3.03 20.65
CA GLN A 280 3.36 -2.79 20.34
C GLN A 280 2.50 -3.91 20.92
N PRO A 281 1.26 -3.60 21.35
CA PRO A 281 0.34 -4.60 21.87
C PRO A 281 0.01 -5.67 20.83
N THR A 282 -0.25 -6.88 21.29
CA THR A 282 -0.84 -7.95 20.48
C THR A 282 -2.35 -7.70 20.33
N ILE A 283 -2.88 -7.97 19.16
CA ILE A 283 -4.32 -7.99 18.91
C ILE A 283 -4.81 -9.42 19.15
N ASN A 284 -5.90 -9.58 19.89
CA ASN A 284 -6.55 -10.87 20.14
C ASN A 284 -5.70 -11.83 20.99
N ASP A 285 -5.16 -11.33 22.10
CA ASP A 285 -4.26 -12.09 23.01
C ASP A 285 -4.87 -13.36 23.64
N GLU A 286 -6.20 -13.56 23.54
CA GLU A 286 -6.90 -14.70 24.15
C GLU A 286 -6.92 -15.94 23.24
N HIS A 287 -6.21 -15.91 22.11
CA HIS A 287 -6.17 -17.00 21.11
C HIS A 287 -4.76 -17.44 20.75
#